data_90156c5147cd9ea146c0159b97812e7e
#
_entry.id   90156c5147cd9ea146c0159b97812e7e
#
_cell.length_a   1.000
_cell.length_b   1.000
_cell.length_c   1.000
_cell.angle_alpha   90.00
_cell.angle_beta   90.00
_cell.angle_gamma   90.00
#
_symmetry.space_group_name_H-M   'P 1'
#
loop_
_entity.id
_entity.type
_entity.pdbx_description
1 polymer ?
#
loop_
_entity_poly.entity_id
_entity_poly.type
_entity_poly.pdbx_seq_one_letter_code
_entity_poly.pdbx_strand_id
1 'polypeptide(L)'
;MLLLGVNIDHVATLREARYRGRVKGEPEPLTAARVCEAAGAHGITVHLREDRRHIVDRDVWALRAGITTRMNLEMANAPEIVDIALRLKPDIVCLVPERRTEVTTEGGLDCVGQLATLTVTRERMNRAGIEVSLFIAPDAAQIEAAARIGCQFIELHTGAFAEAFDEMEAREHELQRLIRSAEQAHALGLQVNAGHGLNYENLPTLHRVPHLVELNIGHSIVSRAVFTGMEQAVKDMLALMAGYVGVPLADPSPLA
;
A
#
# COMPACT_ATOMS: atom_id res chain seq x y z
N MET A 1 13.53 3.17 10.90
CA MET A 1 13.79 2.48 9.61
C MET A 1 12.46 2.41 8.86
N LEU A 2 12.44 2.79 7.57
CA LEU A 2 11.26 2.71 6.72
C LEU A 2 11.05 1.26 6.25
N LEU A 3 9.84 0.73 6.42
CA LEU A 3 9.51 -0.65 6.08
C LEU A 3 9.06 -0.75 4.61
N LEU A 4 9.30 -1.90 3.97
CA LEU A 4 8.83 -2.22 2.64
C LEU A 4 7.78 -3.34 2.70
N GLY A 5 6.53 -3.02 2.36
CA GLY A 5 5.50 -3.96 1.96
C GLY A 5 5.56 -4.17 0.45
N VAL A 6 5.81 -5.39 0.00
CA VAL A 6 5.82 -5.70 -1.44
C VAL A 6 4.43 -6.15 -1.86
N ASN A 7 3.75 -5.33 -2.69
CA ASN A 7 2.49 -5.73 -3.31
C ASN A 7 2.77 -6.66 -4.50
N ILE A 8 2.23 -7.87 -4.43
CA ILE A 8 2.47 -8.93 -5.43
C ILE A 8 1.28 -9.16 -6.38
N ASP A 9 0.31 -8.26 -6.44
CA ASP A 9 -0.89 -8.42 -7.28
C ASP A 9 -0.55 -8.62 -8.75
N HIS A 10 0.47 -7.92 -9.27
CA HIS A 10 0.85 -8.03 -10.67
C HIS A 10 1.51 -9.37 -11.02
N VAL A 11 2.00 -10.12 -10.05
CA VAL A 11 2.39 -11.54 -10.22
C VAL A 11 1.14 -12.36 -10.56
N ALA A 12 0.06 -12.15 -9.80
CA ALA A 12 -1.21 -12.79 -10.09
C ALA A 12 -1.83 -12.29 -11.40
N THR A 13 -1.73 -10.98 -11.73
CA THR A 13 -2.18 -10.43 -13.01
C THR A 13 -1.52 -11.17 -14.19
N LEU A 14 -0.21 -11.42 -14.13
CA LEU A 14 0.50 -12.15 -15.15
C LEU A 14 0.01 -13.60 -15.26
N ARG A 15 -0.23 -14.27 -14.14
CA ARG A 15 -0.85 -15.61 -14.11
C ARG A 15 -2.23 -15.59 -14.78
N GLU A 16 -3.09 -14.66 -14.39
CA GLU A 16 -4.47 -14.57 -14.89
C GLU A 16 -4.54 -14.21 -16.38
N ALA A 17 -3.53 -13.57 -16.94
CA ALA A 17 -3.44 -13.32 -18.39
C ALA A 17 -3.41 -14.63 -19.20
N ARG A 18 -2.92 -15.73 -18.64
CA ARG A 18 -2.79 -17.04 -19.32
C ARG A 18 -3.68 -18.13 -18.71
N TYR A 19 -3.88 -18.10 -17.39
CA TYR A 19 -4.45 -19.24 -16.65
C TYR A 19 -5.75 -18.88 -15.88
N ARG A 20 -6.47 -17.86 -16.33
CA ARG A 20 -7.72 -17.44 -15.69
C ARG A 20 -8.68 -18.60 -15.46
N GLY A 21 -9.17 -18.72 -14.22
CA GLY A 21 -10.12 -19.75 -13.82
C GLY A 21 -9.52 -21.16 -13.71
N ARG A 22 -8.21 -21.33 -13.86
CA ARG A 22 -7.53 -22.63 -13.67
C ARG A 22 -7.07 -22.79 -12.22
N VAL A 23 -7.04 -24.04 -11.75
CA VAL A 23 -6.58 -24.37 -10.39
C VAL A 23 -5.06 -24.17 -10.24
N LYS A 24 -4.30 -24.40 -11.31
CA LYS A 24 -2.83 -24.23 -11.36
C LYS A 24 -2.45 -23.28 -12.48
N GLY A 25 -1.42 -22.49 -12.24
CA GLY A 25 -0.88 -21.55 -13.22
C GLY A 25 0.35 -20.82 -12.68
N GLU A 26 1.17 -20.33 -13.55
CA GLU A 26 2.40 -19.58 -13.23
C GLU A 26 2.29 -18.14 -13.73
N PRO A 27 2.93 -17.18 -13.03
CA PRO A 27 3.69 -17.33 -11.78
C PRO A 27 2.78 -17.48 -10.56
N GLU A 28 3.27 -18.20 -9.53
CA GLU A 28 2.54 -18.45 -8.29
C GLU A 28 2.81 -17.34 -7.27
N PRO A 29 1.78 -16.62 -6.75
CA PRO A 29 1.96 -15.51 -5.80
C PRO A 29 2.71 -15.89 -4.53
N LEU A 30 2.44 -17.06 -3.94
CA LEU A 30 3.16 -17.51 -2.74
C LEU A 30 4.66 -17.70 -2.99
N THR A 31 5.04 -18.22 -4.16
CA THR A 31 6.46 -18.36 -4.52
C THR A 31 7.12 -16.99 -4.64
N ALA A 32 6.46 -16.02 -5.28
CA ALA A 32 6.96 -14.66 -5.37
C ALA A 32 7.08 -14.01 -3.98
N ALA A 33 6.09 -14.18 -3.10
CA ALA A 33 6.12 -13.66 -1.74
C ALA A 33 7.34 -14.17 -0.96
N ARG A 34 7.62 -15.48 -1.02
CA ARG A 34 8.79 -16.08 -0.35
C ARG A 34 10.12 -15.55 -0.88
N VAL A 35 10.21 -15.27 -2.18
CA VAL A 35 11.40 -14.63 -2.77
C VAL A 35 11.54 -13.20 -2.24
N CYS A 36 10.43 -12.44 -2.12
CA CYS A 36 10.44 -11.10 -1.55
C CYS A 36 10.89 -11.12 -0.08
N GLU A 37 10.38 -12.05 0.73
CA GLU A 37 10.79 -12.23 2.13
C GLU A 37 12.29 -12.56 2.24
N ALA A 38 12.78 -13.50 1.44
CA ALA A 38 14.20 -13.88 1.40
C ALA A 38 15.10 -12.71 0.97
N ALA A 39 14.58 -11.78 0.15
CA ALA A 39 15.28 -10.57 -0.27
C ALA A 39 15.27 -9.46 0.79
N GLY A 40 14.49 -9.60 1.87
CA GLY A 40 14.43 -8.65 2.98
C GLY A 40 13.16 -7.78 3.02
N ALA A 41 12.11 -8.10 2.27
CA ALA A 41 10.81 -7.45 2.41
C ALA A 41 10.28 -7.58 3.85
N HIS A 42 9.67 -6.53 4.38
CA HIS A 42 9.16 -6.48 5.76
C HIS A 42 7.70 -6.94 5.86
N GLY A 43 6.99 -6.91 4.74
CA GLY A 43 5.62 -7.38 4.62
C GLY A 43 5.26 -7.73 3.19
N ILE A 44 4.16 -8.48 3.04
CA ILE A 44 3.56 -8.82 1.75
C ILE A 44 2.18 -8.18 1.70
N THR A 45 1.95 -7.40 0.65
CA THR A 45 0.67 -6.73 0.38
C THR A 45 -0.02 -7.41 -0.79
N VAL A 46 -1.31 -7.68 -0.63
CA VAL A 46 -2.16 -8.25 -1.67
C VAL A 46 -3.55 -7.64 -1.63
N HIS A 47 -4.14 -7.41 -2.79
CA HIS A 47 -5.49 -6.89 -2.90
C HIS A 47 -6.46 -7.97 -3.37
N LEU A 48 -7.31 -8.45 -2.45
CA LEU A 48 -8.43 -9.32 -2.80
C LEU A 48 -9.64 -8.48 -3.24
N ARG A 49 -9.68 -8.15 -4.52
CA ARG A 49 -10.79 -7.38 -5.10
C ARG A 49 -12.10 -8.19 -5.12
N GLU A 50 -13.23 -7.49 -5.06
CA GLU A 50 -14.55 -8.12 -5.18
C GLU A 50 -14.70 -8.93 -6.48
N ASP A 51 -14.09 -8.48 -7.58
CA ASP A 51 -14.17 -9.13 -8.89
C ASP A 51 -13.11 -10.21 -9.14
N ARG A 52 -12.17 -10.43 -8.19
CA ARG A 52 -11.12 -11.48 -8.27
C ARG A 52 -10.31 -11.41 -9.58
N ARG A 53 -10.06 -10.22 -10.14
CA ARG A 53 -9.40 -10.07 -11.47
C ARG A 53 -7.93 -10.52 -11.49
N HIS A 54 -7.25 -10.59 -10.35
CA HIS A 54 -5.87 -11.04 -10.21
C HIS A 54 -5.70 -11.98 -9.01
N ILE A 55 -5.55 -11.48 -7.78
CA ILE A 55 -5.55 -12.30 -6.57
C ILE A 55 -6.94 -12.93 -6.40
N VAL A 56 -6.96 -14.21 -6.12
CA VAL A 56 -8.19 -14.99 -5.88
C VAL A 56 -8.15 -15.60 -4.47
N ASP A 57 -9.29 -16.10 -4.00
CA ASP A 57 -9.45 -16.57 -2.61
C ASP A 57 -8.37 -17.58 -2.19
N ARG A 58 -8.04 -18.56 -3.03
CA ARG A 58 -6.98 -19.54 -2.73
C ARG A 58 -5.62 -18.91 -2.45
N ASP A 59 -5.32 -17.78 -3.13
CA ASP A 59 -4.02 -17.11 -2.99
C ASP A 59 -3.86 -16.52 -1.60
N VAL A 60 -4.89 -15.82 -1.10
CA VAL A 60 -4.82 -15.21 0.23
C VAL A 60 -4.68 -16.25 1.33
N TRP A 61 -5.38 -17.41 1.21
CA TRP A 61 -5.21 -18.51 2.16
C TRP A 61 -3.82 -19.14 2.09
N ALA A 62 -3.29 -19.36 0.88
CA ALA A 62 -1.95 -19.90 0.69
C ALA A 62 -0.88 -18.95 1.23
N LEU A 63 -1.03 -17.64 0.98
CA LEU A 63 -0.13 -16.62 1.49
C LEU A 63 -0.16 -16.58 3.01
N ARG A 64 -1.36 -16.52 3.64
CA ARG A 64 -1.47 -16.50 5.10
C ARG A 64 -0.81 -17.70 5.77
N ALA A 65 -0.90 -18.87 5.14
CA ALA A 65 -0.27 -20.09 5.65
C ALA A 65 1.24 -20.20 5.36
N GLY A 66 1.73 -19.47 4.35
CA GLY A 66 3.06 -19.73 3.79
C GLY A 66 4.08 -18.59 3.88
N ILE A 67 3.67 -17.37 4.25
CA ILE A 67 4.58 -16.26 4.54
C ILE A 67 4.91 -16.17 6.04
N THR A 68 6.02 -15.52 6.37
CA THR A 68 6.49 -15.34 7.75
C THR A 68 6.51 -13.88 8.19
N THR A 69 6.43 -12.96 7.24
CA THR A 69 6.33 -11.51 7.47
C THR A 69 4.87 -11.06 7.62
N ARG A 70 4.65 -9.78 7.86
CA ARG A 70 3.30 -9.21 7.96
C ARG A 70 2.53 -9.39 6.65
N MET A 71 1.25 -9.78 6.77
CA MET A 71 0.30 -9.78 5.66
C MET A 71 -0.56 -8.52 5.73
N ASN A 72 -0.44 -7.66 4.73
CA ASN A 72 -1.34 -6.54 4.50
C ASN A 72 -2.37 -6.93 3.42
N LEU A 73 -3.64 -7.02 3.81
CA LEU A 73 -4.75 -7.32 2.90
C LEU A 73 -5.45 -6.03 2.49
N GLU A 74 -5.23 -5.59 1.26
CA GLU A 74 -6.03 -4.52 0.65
C GLU A 74 -7.40 -5.07 0.26
N MET A 75 -8.46 -4.33 0.58
CA MET A 75 -9.82 -4.79 0.39
C MET A 75 -10.86 -3.67 0.33
N ALA A 76 -11.93 -3.89 -0.41
CA ALA A 76 -13.12 -3.05 -0.29
C ALA A 76 -13.82 -3.24 1.06
N ASN A 77 -14.54 -2.21 1.51
CA ASN A 77 -15.44 -2.32 2.67
C ASN A 77 -16.77 -3.01 2.29
N ALA A 78 -16.66 -4.19 1.66
CA ALA A 78 -17.80 -5.01 1.22
C ALA A 78 -18.02 -6.17 2.20
N PRO A 79 -19.28 -6.49 2.57
CA PRO A 79 -19.56 -7.50 3.60
C PRO A 79 -18.89 -8.85 3.36
N GLU A 80 -18.89 -9.36 2.12
CA GLU A 80 -18.25 -10.62 1.75
C GLU A 80 -16.74 -10.60 2.03
N ILE A 81 -16.06 -9.52 1.62
CA ILE A 81 -14.61 -9.40 1.78
C ILE A 81 -14.25 -9.18 3.25
N VAL A 82 -15.05 -8.39 3.98
CA VAL A 82 -14.90 -8.23 5.44
C VAL A 82 -15.00 -9.59 6.16
N ASP A 83 -15.93 -10.45 5.78
CA ASP A 83 -16.08 -11.77 6.39
C ASP A 83 -14.92 -12.71 6.01
N ILE A 84 -14.35 -12.59 4.81
CA ILE A 84 -13.12 -13.30 4.44
C ILE A 84 -11.95 -12.83 5.30
N ALA A 85 -11.74 -11.51 5.44
CA ALA A 85 -10.65 -10.94 6.24
C ALA A 85 -10.71 -11.40 7.71
N LEU A 86 -11.92 -11.40 8.32
CA LEU A 86 -12.13 -11.86 9.70
C LEU A 86 -11.78 -13.34 9.92
N ARG A 87 -11.97 -14.19 8.90
CA ARG A 87 -11.58 -15.60 8.93
C ARG A 87 -10.11 -15.82 8.62
N LEU A 88 -9.57 -15.05 7.66
CA LEU A 88 -8.18 -15.12 7.22
C LEU A 88 -7.22 -14.63 8.31
N LYS A 89 -7.63 -13.59 9.05
CA LYS A 89 -6.84 -12.92 10.10
C LYS A 89 -5.47 -12.44 9.57
N PRO A 90 -5.44 -11.56 8.54
CA PRO A 90 -4.21 -10.88 8.20
C PRO A 90 -3.72 -10.04 9.38
N ASP A 91 -2.46 -9.59 9.36
CA ASP A 91 -1.93 -8.74 10.41
C ASP A 91 -2.52 -7.32 10.33
N ILE A 92 -2.77 -6.85 9.11
CA ILE A 92 -3.40 -5.56 8.83
C ILE A 92 -4.34 -5.69 7.62
N VAL A 93 -5.43 -4.93 7.63
CA VAL A 93 -6.25 -4.67 6.45
C VAL A 93 -6.08 -3.22 6.03
N CYS A 94 -5.93 -2.98 4.73
CA CYS A 94 -6.00 -1.64 4.15
C CYS A 94 -7.31 -1.50 3.38
N LEU A 95 -8.21 -0.65 3.86
CA LEU A 95 -9.48 -0.39 3.18
C LEU A 95 -9.26 0.57 2.02
N VAL A 96 -9.60 0.13 0.82
CA VAL A 96 -9.40 0.87 -0.43
C VAL A 96 -10.72 1.06 -1.17
N PRO A 97 -10.87 2.12 -2.00
CA PRO A 97 -12.01 2.21 -2.91
C PRO A 97 -11.84 1.21 -4.06
N GLU A 98 -12.93 0.61 -4.50
CA GLU A 98 -12.95 -0.23 -5.70
C GLU A 98 -13.98 0.27 -6.69
N ARG A 99 -13.54 0.54 -7.92
CA ARG A 99 -14.40 0.79 -9.06
C ARG A 99 -14.14 -0.27 -10.13
N ARG A 100 -15.20 -0.78 -10.73
CA ARG A 100 -15.10 -1.89 -11.69
C ARG A 100 -14.36 -1.53 -12.98
N THR A 101 -14.27 -0.25 -13.31
CA THR A 101 -13.65 0.26 -14.55
C THR A 101 -12.15 0.49 -14.42
N GLU A 102 -11.61 0.54 -13.20
CA GLU A 102 -10.19 0.81 -12.95
C GLU A 102 -9.34 -0.46 -13.08
N VAL A 103 -8.15 -0.34 -13.67
CA VAL A 103 -7.16 -1.45 -13.73
C VAL A 103 -6.48 -1.57 -12.37
N THR A 104 -6.17 -0.45 -11.74
CA THR A 104 -5.64 -0.32 -10.39
C THR A 104 -6.54 0.62 -9.59
N THR A 105 -6.32 0.74 -8.27
CA THR A 105 -7.08 1.67 -7.42
C THR A 105 -6.68 3.10 -7.75
N GLU A 106 -7.65 3.91 -8.22
CA GLU A 106 -7.47 5.33 -8.50
C GLU A 106 -8.19 6.17 -7.44
N GLY A 107 -7.48 7.15 -6.88
CA GLY A 107 -8.00 8.01 -5.82
C GLY A 107 -8.09 7.32 -4.45
N GLY A 108 -8.40 8.09 -3.41
CA GLY A 108 -8.50 7.62 -2.04
C GLY A 108 -9.93 7.24 -1.63
N LEU A 109 -10.03 6.49 -0.54
CA LEU A 109 -11.29 6.15 0.12
C LEU A 109 -11.96 7.43 0.67
N ASP A 110 -13.27 7.56 0.50
CA ASP A 110 -14.06 8.64 1.11
C ASP A 110 -14.38 8.32 2.57
N CYS A 111 -13.48 8.70 3.47
CA CYS A 111 -13.64 8.50 4.91
C CYS A 111 -14.68 9.42 5.52
N VAL A 112 -14.87 10.64 4.96
CA VAL A 112 -15.86 11.60 5.42
C VAL A 112 -17.27 11.08 5.17
N GLY A 113 -17.56 10.68 3.95
CA GLY A 113 -18.87 10.17 3.55
C GLY A 113 -19.21 8.80 4.14
N GLN A 114 -18.20 7.98 4.43
CA GLN A 114 -18.37 6.61 4.92
C GLN A 114 -18.01 6.43 6.41
N LEU A 115 -17.90 7.50 7.19
CA LEU A 115 -17.39 7.49 8.56
C LEU A 115 -18.06 6.40 9.42
N ALA A 116 -19.39 6.31 9.40
CA ALA A 116 -20.12 5.35 10.24
C ALA A 116 -19.84 3.89 9.85
N THR A 117 -19.85 3.57 8.57
CA THR A 117 -19.63 2.20 8.07
C THR A 117 -18.18 1.75 8.27
N LEU A 118 -17.21 2.64 8.03
CA LEU A 118 -15.80 2.38 8.25
C LEU A 118 -15.49 2.19 9.74
N THR A 119 -16.13 2.96 10.64
CA THR A 119 -15.99 2.78 12.09
C THR A 119 -16.45 1.38 12.51
N VAL A 120 -17.60 0.91 12.02
CA VAL A 120 -18.10 -0.45 12.33
C VAL A 120 -17.12 -1.52 11.84
N THR A 121 -16.61 -1.37 10.62
CA THR A 121 -15.65 -2.35 10.07
C THR A 121 -14.34 -2.33 10.87
N ARG A 122 -13.80 -1.15 11.19
CA ARG A 122 -12.59 -1.02 12.03
C ARG A 122 -12.79 -1.71 13.38
N GLU A 123 -13.95 -1.51 14.05
CA GLU A 123 -14.23 -2.18 15.32
C GLU A 123 -14.27 -3.70 15.21
N ARG A 124 -14.87 -4.24 14.14
CA ARG A 124 -14.91 -5.69 13.89
C ARG A 124 -13.50 -6.24 13.69
N MET A 125 -12.66 -5.57 12.89
CA MET A 125 -11.27 -5.95 12.64
C MET A 125 -10.43 -5.92 13.93
N ASN A 126 -10.50 -4.81 14.68
CA ASN A 126 -9.71 -4.69 15.91
C ASN A 126 -10.12 -5.70 16.98
N ARG A 127 -11.41 -6.05 17.11
CA ARG A 127 -11.86 -7.14 18.01
C ARG A 127 -11.31 -8.51 17.60
N ALA A 128 -11.01 -8.70 16.32
CA ALA A 128 -10.37 -9.92 15.80
C ALA A 128 -8.83 -9.90 15.90
N GLY A 129 -8.24 -8.80 16.41
CA GLY A 129 -6.79 -8.61 16.51
C GLY A 129 -6.14 -8.18 15.20
N ILE A 130 -6.92 -7.63 14.26
CA ILE A 130 -6.45 -7.15 12.95
C ILE A 130 -6.34 -5.63 13.00
N GLU A 131 -5.17 -5.07 12.65
CA GLU A 131 -4.98 -3.64 12.51
C GLU A 131 -5.66 -3.09 11.24
N VAL A 132 -6.00 -1.80 11.24
CA VAL A 132 -6.70 -1.17 10.12
C VAL A 132 -5.92 0.03 9.60
N SER A 133 -5.70 0.04 8.30
CA SER A 133 -5.23 1.17 7.49
C SER A 133 -6.35 1.66 6.58
N LEU A 134 -6.37 2.96 6.30
CA LEU A 134 -7.29 3.55 5.33
C LEU A 134 -6.47 4.20 4.21
N PHE A 135 -6.68 3.75 2.97
CA PHE A 135 -6.03 4.29 1.78
C PHE A 135 -6.74 5.58 1.35
N ILE A 136 -6.13 6.74 1.60
CA ILE A 136 -6.76 8.05 1.45
C ILE A 136 -5.94 9.00 0.59
N ALA A 137 -6.62 9.92 -0.08
CA ALA A 137 -5.96 11.07 -0.70
C ALA A 137 -5.27 11.95 0.36
N PRO A 138 -4.18 12.67 0.01
CA PRO A 138 -3.54 13.64 0.90
C PRO A 138 -4.42 14.89 1.06
N ASP A 139 -5.50 14.74 1.84
CA ASP A 139 -6.54 15.72 2.10
C ASP A 139 -6.86 15.80 3.59
N ALA A 140 -6.89 17.03 4.13
CA ALA A 140 -7.03 17.27 5.55
C ALA A 140 -8.33 16.71 6.14
N ALA A 141 -9.44 16.81 5.43
CA ALA A 141 -10.74 16.32 5.90
C ALA A 141 -10.77 14.79 5.94
N GLN A 142 -10.12 14.11 5.00
CA GLN A 142 -10.01 12.64 4.98
C GLN A 142 -9.14 12.15 6.15
N ILE A 143 -8.04 12.85 6.46
CA ILE A 143 -7.16 12.52 7.58
C ILE A 143 -7.88 12.68 8.93
N GLU A 144 -8.60 13.79 9.10
CA GLU A 144 -9.42 14.02 10.31
C GLU A 144 -10.50 12.94 10.47
N ALA A 145 -11.16 12.57 9.37
CA ALA A 145 -12.14 11.50 9.39
C ALA A 145 -11.50 10.14 9.75
N ALA A 146 -10.32 9.83 9.23
CA ALA A 146 -9.57 8.63 9.57
C ALA A 146 -9.22 8.57 11.07
N ALA A 147 -8.76 9.69 11.64
CA ALA A 147 -8.51 9.79 13.08
C ALA A 147 -9.80 9.59 13.90
N ARG A 148 -10.93 10.14 13.48
CA ARG A 148 -12.24 9.93 14.13
C ARG A 148 -12.75 8.49 14.00
N ILE A 149 -12.48 7.80 12.90
CA ILE A 149 -12.74 6.37 12.74
C ILE A 149 -11.93 5.58 13.76
N GLY A 150 -10.73 6.05 14.13
CA GLY A 150 -9.85 5.43 15.12
C GLY A 150 -9.04 4.27 14.54
N CYS A 151 -8.67 4.33 13.26
CA CYS A 151 -7.74 3.38 12.65
C CYS A 151 -6.32 3.58 13.19
N GLN A 152 -5.47 2.57 13.06
CA GLN A 152 -4.07 2.62 13.50
C GLN A 152 -3.20 3.32 12.45
N PHE A 153 -3.51 3.11 11.17
CA PHE A 153 -2.73 3.60 10.05
C PHE A 153 -3.61 4.34 9.04
N ILE A 154 -2.98 5.24 8.34
CA ILE A 154 -3.43 5.67 7.00
C ILE A 154 -2.36 5.28 5.97
N GLU A 155 -2.78 5.08 4.74
CA GLU A 155 -1.89 5.00 3.59
C GLU A 155 -2.19 6.16 2.66
N LEU A 156 -1.23 7.09 2.53
CA LEU A 156 -1.35 8.23 1.63
C LEU A 156 -1.21 7.78 0.18
N HIS A 157 -2.23 8.08 -0.62
CA HIS A 157 -2.22 7.84 -2.06
C HIS A 157 -1.20 8.74 -2.75
N THR A 158 -0.14 8.15 -3.30
CA THR A 158 0.95 8.90 -3.96
C THR A 158 0.81 8.97 -5.48
N GLY A 159 -0.32 8.54 -6.05
CA GLY A 159 -0.53 8.49 -7.50
C GLY A 159 -0.39 9.85 -8.17
N ALA A 160 -1.03 10.89 -7.65
CA ALA A 160 -0.93 12.24 -8.21
C ALA A 160 0.52 12.78 -8.20
N PHE A 161 1.28 12.49 -7.14
CA PHE A 161 2.72 12.80 -7.10
C PHE A 161 3.50 12.03 -8.17
N ALA A 162 3.19 10.74 -8.35
CA ALA A 162 3.87 9.91 -9.34
C ALA A 162 3.56 10.34 -10.78
N GLU A 163 2.30 10.70 -11.07
CA GLU A 163 1.88 11.21 -12.38
C GLU A 163 2.49 12.57 -12.70
N ALA A 164 2.60 13.44 -11.70
CA ALA A 164 3.19 14.77 -11.84
C ALA A 164 4.73 14.78 -11.83
N PHE A 165 5.39 13.61 -11.75
CA PHE A 165 6.82 13.54 -11.41
C PHE A 165 7.73 14.27 -12.40
N ASP A 166 7.41 14.25 -13.68
CA ASP A 166 8.22 14.88 -14.74
C ASP A 166 8.01 16.41 -14.81
N GLU A 167 6.94 16.94 -14.22
CA GLU A 167 6.59 18.34 -14.22
C GLU A 167 6.98 18.99 -12.86
N MET A 168 8.07 19.74 -12.82
CA MET A 168 8.69 20.20 -11.57
C MET A 168 7.72 20.94 -10.63
N GLU A 169 6.91 21.88 -11.14
CA GLU A 169 5.97 22.65 -10.31
C GLU A 169 4.84 21.77 -9.78
N ALA A 170 4.25 20.91 -10.62
CA ALA A 170 3.19 20.00 -10.24
C ALA A 170 3.69 18.94 -9.25
N ARG A 171 4.87 18.39 -9.49
CA ARG A 171 5.54 17.47 -8.57
C ARG A 171 5.74 18.09 -7.19
N GLU A 172 6.28 19.30 -7.13
CA GLU A 172 6.52 19.99 -5.86
C GLU A 172 5.21 20.28 -5.14
N HIS A 173 4.17 20.70 -5.87
CA HIS A 173 2.85 20.92 -5.29
C HIS A 173 2.31 19.64 -4.65
N GLU A 174 2.34 18.50 -5.34
CA GLU A 174 1.84 17.21 -4.81
C GLU A 174 2.72 16.71 -3.65
N LEU A 175 4.04 16.89 -3.74
CA LEU A 175 4.94 16.55 -2.65
C LEU A 175 4.62 17.36 -1.38
N GLN A 176 4.37 18.65 -1.50
CA GLN A 176 3.97 19.48 -0.37
C GLN A 176 2.61 19.10 0.23
N ARG A 177 1.69 18.57 -0.59
CA ARG A 177 0.44 17.99 -0.08
C ARG A 177 0.72 16.76 0.78
N LEU A 178 1.58 15.85 0.32
CA LEU A 178 1.98 14.65 1.07
C LEU A 178 2.69 15.02 2.38
N ILE A 179 3.60 16.00 2.37
CA ILE A 179 4.31 16.46 3.57
C ILE A 179 3.32 16.97 4.62
N ARG A 180 2.45 17.92 4.27
CA ARG A 180 1.45 18.47 5.20
C ARG A 180 0.51 17.39 5.73
N SER A 181 0.13 16.45 4.88
CA SER A 181 -0.75 15.32 5.25
C SER A 181 -0.08 14.36 6.23
N ALA A 182 1.19 14.06 6.02
CA ALA A 182 1.95 13.21 6.94
C ALA A 182 2.14 13.87 8.31
N GLU A 183 2.44 15.17 8.35
CA GLU A 183 2.55 15.96 9.58
C GLU A 183 1.21 16.00 10.35
N GLN A 184 0.11 16.26 9.64
CA GLN A 184 -1.23 16.28 10.26
C GLN A 184 -1.61 14.90 10.81
N ALA A 185 -1.42 13.84 10.04
CA ALA A 185 -1.74 12.49 10.46
C ALA A 185 -0.93 12.08 11.71
N HIS A 186 0.37 12.37 11.69
CA HIS A 186 1.24 12.11 12.84
C HIS A 186 0.80 12.89 14.08
N ALA A 187 0.45 14.18 13.95
CA ALA A 187 -0.06 15.01 15.05
C ALA A 187 -1.38 14.48 15.62
N LEU A 188 -2.19 13.78 14.82
CA LEU A 188 -3.42 13.10 15.24
C LEU A 188 -3.21 11.69 15.81
N GLY A 189 -1.94 11.23 15.91
CA GLY A 189 -1.58 9.93 16.44
C GLY A 189 -1.70 8.76 15.46
N LEU A 190 -1.88 9.02 14.15
CA LEU A 190 -1.93 8.01 13.11
C LEU A 190 -0.51 7.65 12.65
N GLN A 191 -0.28 6.37 12.35
CA GLN A 191 0.91 5.92 11.64
C GLN A 191 0.71 6.13 10.14
N VAL A 192 1.75 6.62 9.46
CA VAL A 192 1.65 7.05 8.05
C VAL A 192 2.38 6.07 7.15
N ASN A 193 1.61 5.32 6.35
CA ASN A 193 2.11 4.57 5.21
C ASN A 193 1.91 5.39 3.93
N ALA A 194 2.55 4.98 2.85
CA ALA A 194 2.34 5.57 1.52
C ALA A 194 2.48 4.51 0.43
N GLY A 195 1.74 4.68 -0.66
CA GLY A 195 1.75 3.74 -1.76
C GLY A 195 1.07 4.27 -3.02
N HIS A 196 1.16 3.50 -4.06
CA HIS A 196 0.64 3.73 -5.40
C HIS A 196 1.52 4.63 -6.28
N GLY A 197 1.99 4.09 -7.40
CA GLY A 197 2.79 4.83 -8.38
C GLY A 197 4.26 5.03 -8.01
N LEU A 198 4.70 4.57 -6.83
CA LEU A 198 6.10 4.67 -6.42
C LEU A 198 7.00 3.75 -7.26
N ASN A 199 8.18 4.26 -7.61
CA ASN A 199 9.16 3.58 -8.43
C ASN A 199 10.60 3.97 -8.05
N TYR A 200 11.58 3.43 -8.77
CA TYR A 200 13.00 3.64 -8.49
C TYR A 200 13.50 5.07 -8.79
N GLU A 201 12.73 5.86 -9.54
CA GLU A 201 13.09 7.23 -9.92
C GLU A 201 12.47 8.26 -8.96
N ASN A 202 11.19 8.07 -8.58
CA ASN A 202 10.46 9.04 -7.77
C ASN A 202 10.65 8.85 -6.26
N LEU A 203 11.03 7.65 -5.82
CA LEU A 203 11.20 7.33 -4.41
C LEU A 203 12.20 8.24 -3.66
N PRO A 204 13.39 8.59 -4.20
CA PRO A 204 14.31 9.49 -3.52
C PRO A 204 13.71 10.87 -3.19
N THR A 205 12.83 11.39 -4.06
CA THR A 205 12.12 12.66 -3.81
C THR A 205 11.08 12.51 -2.69
N LEU A 206 10.41 11.33 -2.59
CA LEU A 206 9.44 11.05 -1.54
C LEU A 206 10.08 11.04 -0.13
N HIS A 207 11.39 10.85 0.00
CA HIS A 207 12.10 10.89 1.29
C HIS A 207 11.94 12.23 2.03
N ARG A 208 11.48 13.28 1.37
CA ARG A 208 11.13 14.56 2.00
C ARG A 208 9.82 14.51 2.81
N VAL A 209 8.99 13.49 2.60
CA VAL A 209 7.76 13.30 3.40
C VAL A 209 8.13 12.75 4.77
N PRO A 210 7.81 13.46 5.87
CA PRO A 210 8.16 13.03 7.21
C PRO A 210 7.26 11.90 7.71
N HIS A 211 7.66 11.24 8.81
CA HIS A 211 6.86 10.28 9.57
C HIS A 211 6.39 9.03 8.83
N LEU A 212 6.96 8.72 7.65
CA LEU A 212 6.62 7.49 6.94
C LEU A 212 7.11 6.25 7.71
N VAL A 213 6.22 5.29 7.89
CA VAL A 213 6.49 4.02 8.58
C VAL A 213 6.71 2.89 7.58
N GLU A 214 5.87 2.80 6.56
CA GLU A 214 5.91 1.73 5.57
C GLU A 214 5.54 2.26 4.17
N LEU A 215 6.19 1.72 3.14
CA LEU A 215 5.81 1.92 1.74
C LEU A 215 5.28 0.62 1.16
N ASN A 216 4.08 0.68 0.54
CA ASN A 216 3.50 -0.43 -0.20
C ASN A 216 3.75 -0.24 -1.69
N ILE A 217 4.66 -1.06 -2.28
CA ILE A 217 5.12 -0.91 -3.65
C ILE A 217 4.94 -2.22 -4.41
N GLY A 218 4.26 -2.16 -5.55
CA GLY A 218 3.95 -3.35 -6.34
C GLY A 218 4.45 -3.27 -7.77
N HIS A 219 3.77 -2.52 -8.62
CA HIS A 219 3.98 -2.53 -10.07
C HIS A 219 5.45 -2.34 -10.47
N SER A 220 6.14 -1.36 -9.93
CA SER A 220 7.53 -1.06 -10.29
C SER A 220 8.50 -2.19 -9.93
N ILE A 221 8.29 -2.85 -8.78
CA ILE A 221 9.10 -4.01 -8.36
C ILE A 221 8.88 -5.18 -9.32
N VAL A 222 7.61 -5.53 -9.61
CA VAL A 222 7.28 -6.63 -10.52
C VAL A 222 7.78 -6.33 -11.95
N SER A 223 7.61 -5.10 -12.42
CA SER A 223 8.11 -4.65 -13.73
C SER A 223 9.63 -4.80 -13.83
N ARG A 224 10.38 -4.33 -12.83
CA ARG A 224 11.84 -4.48 -12.79
C ARG A 224 12.25 -5.96 -12.70
N ALA A 225 11.50 -6.77 -11.97
CA ALA A 225 11.76 -8.19 -11.80
C ALA A 225 11.71 -8.99 -13.11
N VAL A 226 11.01 -8.51 -14.14
CA VAL A 226 11.00 -9.11 -15.48
C VAL A 226 12.42 -9.16 -16.08
N PHE A 227 13.27 -8.20 -15.75
CA PHE A 227 14.63 -8.08 -16.29
C PHE A 227 15.72 -8.53 -15.32
N THR A 228 15.47 -8.40 -14.00
CA THR A 228 16.51 -8.64 -12.97
C THR A 228 16.22 -9.85 -12.08
N GLY A 229 15.01 -10.38 -12.12
CA GLY A 229 14.48 -11.30 -11.13
C GLY A 229 13.95 -10.57 -9.89
N MET A 230 13.00 -11.20 -9.17
CA MET A 230 12.28 -10.60 -8.04
C MET A 230 13.22 -10.26 -6.87
N GLU A 231 14.16 -11.14 -6.57
CA GLU A 231 15.12 -10.94 -5.48
C GLU A 231 15.93 -9.64 -5.65
N GLN A 232 16.48 -9.43 -6.85
CA GLN A 232 17.28 -8.24 -7.13
C GLN A 232 16.42 -6.97 -7.14
N ALA A 233 15.21 -7.04 -7.72
CA ALA A 233 14.29 -5.92 -7.71
C ALA A 233 13.95 -5.45 -6.30
N VAL A 234 13.67 -6.37 -5.37
CA VAL A 234 13.39 -6.04 -3.96
C VAL A 234 14.63 -5.44 -3.28
N LYS A 235 15.82 -6.04 -3.47
CA LYS A 235 17.08 -5.51 -2.90
C LYS A 235 17.39 -4.10 -3.39
N ASP A 236 17.18 -3.81 -4.67
CA ASP A 236 17.38 -2.49 -5.24
C ASP A 236 16.42 -1.45 -4.61
N MET A 237 15.16 -1.84 -4.38
CA MET A 237 14.18 -0.97 -3.73
C MET A 237 14.57 -0.68 -2.28
N LEU A 238 14.95 -1.71 -1.52
CA LEU A 238 15.42 -1.55 -0.14
C LEU A 238 16.66 -0.67 -0.05
N ALA A 239 17.59 -0.77 -1.01
CA ALA A 239 18.78 0.07 -1.06
C ALA A 239 18.42 1.57 -1.23
N LEU A 240 17.42 1.88 -2.05
CA LEU A 240 16.92 3.26 -2.17
C LEU A 240 16.25 3.73 -0.87
N MET A 241 15.42 2.88 -0.25
CA MET A 241 14.73 3.21 0.99
C MET A 241 15.66 3.45 2.17
N ALA A 242 16.87 2.89 2.15
CA ALA A 242 17.87 3.06 3.22
C ALA A 242 18.29 4.53 3.42
N GLY A 243 18.10 5.39 2.41
CA GLY A 243 18.33 6.84 2.51
C GLY A 243 17.28 7.62 3.29
N TYR A 244 16.16 7.01 3.69
CA TYR A 244 15.11 7.69 4.44
C TYR A 244 15.51 7.93 5.89
N VAL A 245 15.51 9.20 6.33
CA VAL A 245 15.90 9.61 7.69
C VAL A 245 14.71 9.99 8.59
N GLY A 246 13.49 10.02 8.06
CA GLY A 246 12.26 10.25 8.85
C GLY A 246 12.03 11.69 9.33
N VAL A 247 12.96 12.61 9.09
CA VAL A 247 12.87 14.02 9.47
C VAL A 247 12.95 14.85 8.20
N PRO A 248 12.14 15.93 8.03
CA PRO A 248 12.31 16.84 6.91
C PRO A 248 13.75 17.35 6.91
N LEU A 249 14.47 17.21 5.80
CA LEU A 249 15.69 17.97 5.60
C LEU A 249 15.30 19.44 5.67
N ALA A 250 15.92 20.20 6.60
CA ALA A 250 15.75 21.64 6.66
C ALA A 250 15.98 22.18 5.25
N ASP A 251 15.02 22.98 4.77
CA ASP A 251 15.12 23.62 3.46
C ASP A 251 16.47 24.37 3.41
N PRO A 252 17.33 24.09 2.41
CA PRO A 252 18.53 24.91 2.29
C PRO A 252 18.06 26.34 2.08
N SER A 253 18.29 27.18 3.08
CA SER A 253 17.99 28.60 3.00
C SER A 253 18.43 29.13 1.64
N PRO A 254 17.60 29.91 0.92
CA PRO A 254 18.05 30.55 -0.30
C PRO A 254 19.28 31.40 0.07
N LEU A 255 20.41 31.08 -0.56
CA LEU A 255 21.62 31.84 -0.42
C LEU A 255 21.29 33.30 -0.72
N ALA A 256 21.50 34.17 0.27
CA ALA A 256 21.37 35.60 0.20
C ALA A 256 22.34 36.21 -0.85
#